data_c7b8f77d7c742bc9cd2e7ad1aeb64d8d
#
_entry.id   c7b8f77d7c742bc9cd2e7ad1aeb64d8d
#
_cell.length_a   1.000
_cell.length_b   1.000
_cell.length_c   1.000
_cell.angle_alpha   90.00
_cell.angle_beta   90.00
_cell.angle_gamma   90.00
#
_symmetry.space_group_name_H-M   'P 1'
#
loop_
_entity.id
_entity.type
_entity.pdbx_description
1 polymer ?
#
loop_
_entity_poly.entity_id
_entity_poly.type
_entity_poly.pdbx_seq_one_letter_code
_entity_poly.pdbx_strand_id
1 'polypeptide(L)'
;MTALPFPASRLAALVLGPSLLLLLSAAPAAADFRLCNNTGGRVGVSIGYKDAEGWTTEGWWNIPPRSCETLLRGALVARYYYIYAVDYDRGGEWSGHAYMCSREKEFTIRGTDNCLARGYDRTGFFEVDTTEQRSWTVQLTDSAEQTPERPLPSRGPIGPSRAPSNAPTTAPTDGGRK
;
A
#
# COMPACT_ATOMS: atom_id res chain seq x y z
N MET A 1 -14.59 91.91 34.25
CA MET A 1 -13.61 90.84 34.35
C MET A 1 -14.37 89.55 34.34
N THR A 2 -14.50 88.93 33.18
CA THR A 2 -15.42 87.83 32.97
C THR A 2 -14.60 86.64 32.48
N ALA A 3 -14.47 85.57 33.27
CA ALA A 3 -13.78 84.37 32.95
C ALA A 3 -14.72 83.42 32.24
N LEU A 4 -14.36 82.94 31.05
CA LEU A 4 -15.07 81.89 30.27
C LEU A 4 -14.52 80.53 30.63
N PRO A 5 -15.36 79.47 30.81
CA PRO A 5 -14.88 78.13 31.02
C PRO A 5 -14.61 77.43 29.71
N PHE A 6 -13.48 76.75 29.61
CA PHE A 6 -13.11 75.86 28.51
C PHE A 6 -13.82 74.54 28.64
N PRO A 7 -14.32 73.91 27.54
CA PRO A 7 -14.88 72.57 27.57
C PRO A 7 -13.77 71.51 27.52
N ALA A 8 -13.84 70.53 28.41
CA ALA A 8 -12.97 69.36 28.46
C ALA A 8 -13.26 68.39 27.29
N SER A 9 -12.28 68.33 26.39
CA SER A 9 -12.31 67.37 25.28
C SER A 9 -11.99 66.02 25.77
N ARG A 10 -12.96 65.09 25.70
CA ARG A 10 -12.78 63.66 25.99
C ARG A 10 -12.08 62.98 24.82
N LEU A 11 -10.82 62.62 24.97
CA LEU A 11 -10.06 61.77 24.07
C LEU A 11 -10.57 60.31 24.25
N ALA A 12 -11.31 59.83 23.25
CA ALA A 12 -11.65 58.42 23.14
C ALA A 12 -10.42 57.64 22.65
N ALA A 13 -9.79 56.91 23.52
CA ALA A 13 -8.72 55.97 23.18
C ALA A 13 -9.31 54.77 22.43
N LEU A 14 -9.09 54.71 21.11
CA LEU A 14 -9.34 53.55 20.28
C LEU A 14 -8.26 52.52 20.62
N VAL A 15 -8.66 51.46 21.37
CA VAL A 15 -7.85 50.29 21.60
C VAL A 15 -7.91 49.43 20.34
N LEU A 16 -6.95 49.56 19.44
CA LEU A 16 -6.68 48.62 18.38
C LEU A 16 -6.06 47.35 19.01
N GLY A 17 -6.89 46.32 19.23
CA GLY A 17 -6.40 45.02 19.60
C GLY A 17 -5.54 44.40 18.49
N PRO A 18 -4.39 43.78 18.81
CA PRO A 18 -3.60 43.09 17.81
C PRO A 18 -4.34 41.84 17.35
N SER A 19 -4.93 41.89 16.13
CA SER A 19 -5.36 40.70 15.42
C SER A 19 -4.15 39.86 15.12
N LEU A 20 -3.90 38.84 15.97
CA LEU A 20 -2.91 37.81 15.77
C LEU A 20 -3.35 36.97 14.58
N LEU A 21 -2.91 37.34 13.37
CA LEU A 21 -3.02 36.47 12.20
C LEU A 21 -2.16 35.23 12.46
N LEU A 22 -2.79 34.10 12.86
CA LEU A 22 -2.19 32.79 12.81
C LEU A 22 -1.97 32.44 11.33
N LEU A 23 -0.77 32.69 10.82
CA LEU A 23 -0.28 32.13 9.56
C LEU A 23 -0.16 30.63 9.77
N LEU A 24 -1.19 29.85 9.39
CA LEU A 24 -1.07 28.41 9.23
C LEU A 24 -0.06 28.18 8.11
N SER A 25 1.18 27.90 8.47
CA SER A 25 2.19 27.41 7.53
C SER A 25 1.75 26.02 7.09
N ALA A 26 1.06 25.92 5.94
CA ALA A 26 0.84 24.64 5.27
C ALA A 26 2.21 24.14 4.82
N ALA A 27 2.78 23.19 5.55
CA ALA A 27 3.95 22.47 5.08
C ALA A 27 3.62 21.85 3.71
N PRO A 28 4.46 22.03 2.68
CA PRO A 28 4.23 21.37 1.40
C PRO A 28 4.14 19.86 1.66
N ALA A 29 3.03 19.26 1.26
CA ALA A 29 2.89 17.82 1.27
C ALA A 29 4.02 17.25 0.40
N ALA A 30 4.87 16.39 0.97
CA ALA A 30 5.94 15.73 0.21
C ALA A 30 5.29 14.96 -0.94
N ALA A 31 5.65 15.33 -2.17
CA ALA A 31 5.19 14.67 -3.38
C ALA A 31 6.21 13.60 -3.72
N ASP A 32 5.97 12.38 -3.28
CA ASP A 32 6.93 11.27 -3.34
C ASP A 32 6.23 9.96 -3.73
N PHE A 33 6.99 9.03 -4.33
CA PHE A 33 6.58 7.62 -4.39
C PHE A 33 7.18 6.87 -3.21
N ARG A 34 6.32 6.38 -2.34
CA ARG A 34 6.71 5.64 -1.12
C ARG A 34 6.26 4.19 -1.20
N LEU A 35 6.99 3.34 -0.52
CA LEU A 35 6.59 1.96 -0.30
C LEU A 35 6.70 1.62 1.19
N CYS A 36 5.62 1.01 1.73
CA CYS A 36 5.56 0.54 3.10
C CYS A 36 5.58 -0.99 3.12
N ASN A 37 6.51 -1.56 3.83
CA ASN A 37 6.60 -2.98 4.09
C ASN A 37 5.77 -3.32 5.33
N ASN A 38 4.54 -3.80 5.15
CA ASN A 38 3.66 -4.24 6.23
C ASN A 38 3.79 -5.74 6.55
N THR A 39 4.80 -6.40 5.98
CA THR A 39 5.09 -7.80 6.25
C THR A 39 5.90 -8.00 7.53
N GLY A 40 6.12 -9.25 7.92
CA GLY A 40 6.98 -9.61 9.04
C GLY A 40 8.44 -9.84 8.66
N GLY A 41 8.79 -9.84 7.36
CA GLY A 41 10.14 -10.03 6.83
C GLY A 41 10.75 -8.76 6.26
N ARG A 42 12.07 -8.76 6.07
CA ARG A 42 12.76 -7.72 5.32
C ARG A 42 12.54 -7.92 3.83
N VAL A 43 12.15 -6.86 3.11
CA VAL A 43 11.91 -6.93 1.67
C VAL A 43 12.94 -6.11 0.88
N GLY A 44 13.36 -6.66 -0.25
CA GLY A 44 14.08 -5.92 -1.29
C GLY A 44 13.09 -5.43 -2.34
N VAL A 45 13.20 -4.17 -2.73
CA VAL A 45 12.27 -3.54 -3.68
C VAL A 45 13.02 -2.93 -4.84
N SER A 46 12.50 -3.09 -6.03
CA SER A 46 12.90 -2.34 -7.21
C SER A 46 11.70 -1.66 -7.87
N ILE A 47 11.94 -0.54 -8.52
CA ILE A 47 10.93 0.28 -9.18
C ILE A 47 11.26 0.48 -10.65
N GLY A 48 10.23 0.44 -11.49
CA GLY A 48 10.30 0.83 -12.89
C GLY A 48 9.38 2.01 -13.17
N TYR A 49 9.83 2.94 -13.98
CA TYR A 49 9.05 4.12 -14.36
C TYR A 49 9.53 4.71 -15.69
N LYS A 50 8.73 5.61 -16.23
CA LYS A 50 9.07 6.36 -17.42
C LYS A 50 9.15 7.85 -17.10
N ASP A 51 10.30 8.44 -17.38
CA ASP A 51 10.55 9.89 -17.28
C ASP A 51 10.75 10.52 -18.66
N ALA A 52 11.22 11.77 -18.71
CA ALA A 52 11.51 12.48 -19.94
C ALA A 52 12.65 11.84 -20.76
N GLU A 53 13.53 11.09 -20.10
CA GLU A 53 14.66 10.40 -20.71
C GLU A 53 14.32 8.98 -21.18
N GLY A 54 13.14 8.45 -20.80
CA GLY A 54 12.65 7.15 -21.19
C GLY A 54 12.40 6.20 -20.03
N TRP A 55 12.39 4.91 -20.31
CA TRP A 55 12.21 3.88 -19.30
C TRP A 55 13.44 3.71 -18.41
N THR A 56 13.20 3.61 -17.11
CA THR A 56 14.22 3.38 -16.08
C THR A 56 13.75 2.33 -15.11
N THR A 57 14.65 1.45 -14.69
CA THR A 57 14.47 0.57 -13.53
C THR A 57 15.58 0.80 -12.53
N GLU A 58 15.23 0.86 -11.25
CA GLU A 58 16.17 1.08 -10.16
C GLU A 58 15.91 0.09 -9.02
N GLY A 59 16.91 -0.29 -8.29
CA GLY A 59 16.89 -1.17 -7.13
C GLY A 59 18.30 -1.28 -6.53
N TRP A 60 18.44 -1.74 -5.34
CA TRP A 60 17.43 -2.29 -4.44
C TRP A 60 17.29 -1.39 -3.22
N TRP A 61 16.06 -1.17 -2.80
CA TRP A 61 15.77 -0.64 -1.47
C TRP A 61 15.50 -1.80 -0.52
N ASN A 62 16.28 -1.91 0.55
CA ASN A 62 16.11 -2.92 1.57
C ASN A 62 15.28 -2.35 2.71
N ILE A 63 14.00 -2.73 2.76
CA ILE A 63 13.04 -2.14 3.68
C ILE A 63 12.76 -3.11 4.83
N PRO A 64 13.09 -2.73 6.08
CA PRO A 64 12.81 -3.55 7.25
C PRO A 64 11.31 -3.81 7.45
N PRO A 65 10.93 -4.84 8.23
CA PRO A 65 9.54 -5.07 8.60
C PRO A 65 8.91 -3.81 9.22
N ARG A 66 7.65 -3.56 8.89
CA ARG A 66 6.84 -2.47 9.46
C ARG A 66 7.43 -1.07 9.25
N SER A 67 8.20 -0.87 8.20
CA SER A 67 8.77 0.44 7.85
C SER A 67 8.42 0.86 6.42
N CYS A 68 8.64 2.14 6.13
CA CYS A 68 8.36 2.72 4.83
C CYS A 68 9.61 3.45 4.33
N GLU A 69 9.84 3.39 3.00
CA GLU A 69 10.89 4.11 2.32
C GLU A 69 10.35 4.96 1.17
N THR A 70 11.02 6.06 0.88
CA THR A 70 10.75 6.88 -0.30
C THR A 70 11.62 6.38 -1.44
N LEU A 71 10.99 5.78 -2.46
CA LEU A 71 11.69 5.26 -3.63
C LEU A 71 12.03 6.38 -4.63
N LEU A 72 11.07 7.27 -4.88
CA LEU A 72 11.27 8.44 -5.73
C LEU A 72 10.87 9.70 -4.98
N ARG A 73 11.73 10.71 -5.03
CA ARG A 73 11.48 12.03 -4.43
C ARG A 73 10.93 13.00 -5.45
N GLY A 74 10.03 13.86 -5.03
CA GLY A 74 9.42 14.87 -5.87
C GLY A 74 8.12 14.41 -6.52
N ALA A 75 7.47 15.35 -7.21
CA ALA A 75 6.17 15.09 -7.82
C ALA A 75 6.24 14.01 -8.89
N LEU A 76 5.35 13.04 -8.81
CA LEU A 76 5.23 11.97 -9.80
C LEU A 76 4.88 12.57 -11.16
N VAL A 77 5.59 12.11 -12.20
CA VAL A 77 5.48 12.62 -13.58
C VAL A 77 4.75 11.66 -14.52
N ALA A 78 4.51 10.42 -14.07
CA ALA A 78 3.82 9.39 -14.84
C ALA A 78 2.59 8.90 -14.07
N ARG A 79 1.62 8.34 -14.79
CA ARG A 79 0.48 7.67 -14.20
C ARG A 79 0.82 6.27 -13.70
N TYR A 80 1.64 5.54 -14.44
CA TYR A 80 1.97 4.14 -14.16
C TYR A 80 3.40 4.00 -13.66
N TYR A 81 3.53 3.28 -12.56
CA TYR A 81 4.79 2.84 -11.97
C TYR A 81 4.76 1.33 -11.83
N TYR A 82 5.92 0.71 -11.72
CA TYR A 82 6.06 -0.74 -11.73
C TYR A 82 6.93 -1.17 -10.58
N ILE A 83 6.50 -2.17 -9.83
CA ILE A 83 7.20 -2.63 -8.63
C ILE A 83 7.49 -4.12 -8.77
N TYR A 84 8.70 -4.49 -8.36
CA TYR A 84 9.06 -5.87 -8.06
C TYR A 84 9.68 -5.90 -6.67
N ALA A 85 9.26 -6.86 -5.85
CA ALA A 85 9.79 -7.01 -4.49
C ALA A 85 9.99 -8.47 -4.14
N VAL A 86 10.97 -8.74 -3.26
CA VAL A 86 11.30 -10.06 -2.74
C VAL A 86 11.35 -10.05 -1.22
N ASP A 87 10.84 -11.10 -0.58
CA ASP A 87 10.98 -11.30 0.86
C ASP A 87 12.25 -12.12 1.13
N TYR A 88 13.27 -11.49 1.73
CA TYR A 88 14.55 -12.12 2.01
C TYR A 88 14.53 -13.12 3.17
N ASP A 89 13.58 -12.97 4.07
CA ASP A 89 13.57 -13.72 5.32
C ASP A 89 12.70 -14.98 5.24
N ARG A 90 11.59 -14.91 4.45
CA ARG A 90 10.61 -16.01 4.32
C ARG A 90 10.52 -16.57 2.92
N GLY A 91 11.13 -15.90 1.96
CA GLY A 91 10.99 -16.20 0.54
C GLY A 91 9.66 -15.71 -0.04
N GLY A 92 9.55 -15.81 -1.37
CA GLY A 92 8.42 -15.29 -2.12
C GLY A 92 8.69 -13.91 -2.69
N GLU A 93 7.79 -13.50 -3.58
CA GLU A 93 7.93 -12.25 -4.32
C GLU A 93 6.58 -11.61 -4.61
N TRP A 94 6.61 -10.32 -4.85
CA TRP A 94 5.54 -9.55 -5.46
C TRP A 94 5.98 -9.19 -6.86
N SER A 95 5.44 -9.89 -7.83
CA SER A 95 5.78 -9.77 -9.24
C SER A 95 4.54 -9.58 -10.11
N GLY A 96 4.73 -9.37 -11.41
CA GLY A 96 3.64 -9.16 -12.37
C GLY A 96 4.09 -9.44 -13.80
N HIS A 97 3.34 -8.91 -14.76
CA HIS A 97 3.53 -9.20 -16.18
C HIS A 97 4.19 -8.09 -16.99
N ALA A 98 4.54 -6.97 -16.34
CA ALA A 98 5.35 -5.92 -16.98
C ALA A 98 6.83 -6.27 -16.88
N TYR A 99 7.39 -6.78 -17.98
CA TYR A 99 8.78 -7.23 -17.97
C TYR A 99 9.76 -6.08 -18.17
N MET A 100 10.69 -5.94 -17.21
CA MET A 100 11.72 -4.93 -17.19
C MET A 100 13.09 -5.54 -16.86
N CYS A 101 14.15 -4.77 -17.04
CA CYS A 101 15.50 -5.23 -16.72
C CYS A 101 15.83 -5.00 -15.25
N SER A 102 16.44 -5.99 -14.60
CA SER A 102 16.95 -5.91 -13.23
C SER A 102 18.30 -6.63 -13.11
N ARG A 103 18.91 -6.61 -11.94
CA ARG A 103 20.05 -7.46 -11.57
C ARG A 103 20.14 -7.60 -10.04
N GLU A 104 20.94 -8.54 -9.55
CA GLU A 104 21.07 -8.84 -8.12
C GLU A 104 21.64 -7.69 -7.28
N LYS A 105 22.62 -6.95 -7.83
CA LYS A 105 23.24 -5.81 -7.12
C LYS A 105 22.43 -4.54 -7.37
N GLU A 106 22.67 -3.52 -6.55
CA GLU A 106 22.13 -2.18 -6.76
C GLU A 106 22.31 -1.73 -8.22
N PHE A 107 21.27 -1.11 -8.79
CA PHE A 107 21.25 -0.75 -10.20
C PHE A 107 20.38 0.45 -10.52
N THR A 108 20.76 1.13 -11.60
CA THR A 108 19.93 2.01 -12.40
C THR A 108 20.12 1.60 -13.84
N ILE A 109 19.06 1.06 -14.47
CA ILE A 109 19.10 0.54 -15.84
C ILE A 109 18.16 1.36 -16.71
N ARG A 110 18.69 1.90 -17.81
CA ARG A 110 17.91 2.60 -18.82
C ARG A 110 17.43 1.63 -19.90
N GLY A 111 16.14 1.75 -20.26
CA GLY A 111 15.46 0.91 -21.25
C GLY A 111 15.05 -0.45 -20.71
N THR A 112 14.00 -1.00 -21.29
CA THR A 112 13.39 -2.28 -20.88
C THR A 112 13.61 -3.40 -21.89
N ASP A 113 14.23 -3.09 -23.03
CA ASP A 113 14.43 -4.04 -24.12
C ASP A 113 15.74 -4.81 -23.99
N ASN A 114 15.71 -6.05 -24.51
CA ASN A 114 16.90 -6.89 -24.66
C ASN A 114 17.70 -7.10 -23.36
N CYS A 115 17.02 -7.21 -22.22
CA CYS A 115 17.66 -7.32 -20.91
C CYS A 115 18.78 -8.38 -20.90
N LEU A 116 18.46 -9.61 -21.32
CA LEU A 116 19.41 -10.73 -21.31
C LEU A 116 20.63 -10.46 -22.21
N ALA A 117 20.43 -9.92 -23.41
CA ALA A 117 21.53 -9.60 -24.32
C ALA A 117 22.44 -8.48 -23.79
N ARG A 118 21.91 -7.65 -22.89
CA ARG A 118 22.64 -6.57 -22.20
C ARG A 118 23.26 -7.01 -20.88
N GLY A 119 23.12 -8.30 -20.50
CA GLY A 119 23.67 -8.85 -19.27
C GLY A 119 22.83 -8.56 -18.02
N TYR A 120 21.55 -8.32 -18.18
CA TYR A 120 20.59 -8.11 -17.11
C TYR A 120 19.55 -9.24 -17.04
N ASP A 121 18.89 -9.38 -15.93
CA ASP A 121 17.75 -10.26 -15.76
C ASP A 121 16.50 -9.63 -16.40
N ARG A 122 15.59 -10.47 -16.89
CA ARG A 122 14.27 -10.06 -17.35
C ARG A 122 13.25 -10.40 -16.28
N THR A 123 12.82 -9.41 -15.53
CA THR A 123 12.00 -9.58 -14.31
C THR A 123 10.60 -9.02 -14.52
N GLY A 124 9.60 -9.71 -13.98
CA GLY A 124 8.20 -9.30 -14.04
C GLY A 124 7.85 -8.35 -12.90
N PHE A 125 7.45 -7.14 -13.23
CA PHE A 125 6.98 -6.12 -12.29
C PHE A 125 5.45 -6.05 -12.31
N PHE A 126 4.81 -5.78 -11.18
CA PHE A 126 3.40 -5.45 -11.16
C PHE A 126 3.18 -3.95 -11.35
N GLU A 127 2.07 -3.62 -12.00
CA GLU A 127 1.73 -2.25 -12.31
C GLU A 127 1.01 -1.57 -11.14
N VAL A 128 1.35 -0.31 -10.92
CA VAL A 128 0.73 0.60 -9.96
C VAL A 128 0.15 1.79 -10.73
N ASP A 129 -1.17 1.89 -10.81
CA ASP A 129 -1.86 3.07 -11.36
C ASP A 129 -2.02 4.12 -10.27
N THR A 130 -1.29 5.22 -10.38
CA THR A 130 -1.36 6.34 -9.44
C THR A 130 -2.54 7.27 -9.70
N THR A 131 -3.36 6.99 -10.72
CA THR A 131 -4.48 7.85 -11.15
C THR A 131 -4.06 9.31 -11.36
N GLU A 132 -2.82 9.53 -11.87
CA GLU A 132 -2.21 10.84 -12.09
C GLU A 132 -1.98 11.66 -10.82
N GLN A 133 -1.98 11.01 -9.66
CA GLN A 133 -1.64 11.64 -8.39
C GLN A 133 -0.16 12.01 -8.35
N ARG A 134 0.13 13.15 -7.73
CA ARG A 134 1.52 13.63 -7.61
C ARG A 134 2.33 12.95 -6.52
N SER A 135 1.67 12.19 -5.65
CA SER A 135 2.29 11.35 -4.63
C SER A 135 1.53 10.05 -4.50
N TRP A 136 2.23 8.96 -4.16
CA TRP A 136 1.63 7.64 -4.00
C TRP A 136 2.33 6.82 -2.93
N THR A 137 1.59 5.94 -2.27
CA THR A 137 2.17 4.99 -1.32
C THR A 137 1.65 3.59 -1.62
N VAL A 138 2.56 2.69 -1.94
CA VAL A 138 2.30 1.25 -2.07
C VAL A 138 2.45 0.59 -0.71
N GLN A 139 1.59 -0.38 -0.39
CA GLN A 139 1.68 -1.18 0.81
C GLN A 139 1.89 -2.64 0.42
N LEU A 140 3.04 -3.21 0.77
CA LEU A 140 3.27 -4.64 0.68
C LEU A 140 2.73 -5.32 1.95
N THR A 141 1.89 -6.31 1.74
CA THR A 141 1.35 -7.17 2.80
C THR A 141 1.78 -8.61 2.53
N ASP A 142 1.73 -9.46 3.54
CA ASP A 142 1.96 -10.87 3.34
C ASP A 142 1.01 -11.40 2.24
N SER A 143 1.56 -12.09 1.24
CA SER A 143 0.73 -12.76 0.25
C SER A 143 0.00 -13.94 0.91
N ALA A 144 -1.17 -14.29 0.39
CA ALA A 144 -1.91 -15.45 0.89
C ALA A 144 -1.09 -16.76 0.78
N GLU A 145 -0.14 -16.80 -0.13
CA GLU A 145 0.76 -17.92 -0.39
C GLU A 145 1.91 -18.02 0.62
N GLN A 146 2.24 -16.90 1.31
CA GLN A 146 3.26 -16.84 2.37
C GLN A 146 2.67 -17.04 3.76
N THR A 147 1.34 -17.13 3.89
CA THR A 147 0.72 -17.49 5.16
C THR A 147 0.97 -18.99 5.38
N PRO A 148 1.73 -19.40 6.40
CA PRO A 148 1.87 -20.83 6.72
C PRO A 148 0.47 -21.39 6.89
N GLU A 149 0.12 -22.38 6.07
CA GLU A 149 -1.14 -23.11 6.22
C GLU A 149 -1.18 -23.64 7.65
N ARG A 150 -2.04 -23.04 8.48
CA ARG A 150 -2.24 -23.53 9.85
C ARG A 150 -2.75 -24.96 9.70
N PRO A 151 -2.04 -25.98 10.22
CA PRO A 151 -2.51 -27.35 10.12
C PRO A 151 -3.97 -27.38 10.61
N LEU A 152 -4.87 -27.80 9.76
CA LEU A 152 -6.25 -28.06 10.15
C LEU A 152 -6.19 -29.01 11.35
N PRO A 153 -6.90 -28.72 12.45
CA PRO A 153 -6.96 -29.65 13.56
C PRO A 153 -7.39 -30.99 12.98
N SER A 154 -6.54 -32.01 13.15
CA SER A 154 -6.81 -33.35 12.72
C SER A 154 -8.17 -33.73 13.31
N ARG A 155 -9.18 -33.93 12.46
CA ARG A 155 -10.43 -34.54 12.87
C ARG A 155 -10.04 -35.89 13.48
N GLY A 156 -10.17 -35.98 14.79
CA GLY A 156 -10.01 -37.25 15.48
C GLY A 156 -10.90 -38.30 14.82
N PRO A 157 -10.56 -39.60 14.94
CA PRO A 157 -11.32 -40.66 14.32
C PRO A 157 -12.80 -40.51 14.66
N ILE A 158 -13.63 -40.46 13.63
CA ILE A 158 -15.09 -40.44 13.77
C ILE A 158 -15.46 -41.79 14.43
N GLY A 159 -15.81 -41.76 15.70
CA GLY A 159 -16.36 -42.92 16.37
C GLY A 159 -17.60 -43.40 15.64
N PRO A 160 -17.91 -44.70 15.66
CA PRO A 160 -19.03 -45.25 14.90
C PRO A 160 -20.32 -44.56 15.25
N SER A 161 -20.96 -43.97 14.27
CA SER A 161 -22.30 -43.38 14.35
C SER A 161 -23.27 -44.44 14.83
N ARG A 162 -23.82 -44.25 16.02
CA ARG A 162 -24.91 -45.06 16.56
C ARG A 162 -26.13 -44.84 15.65
N ALA A 163 -26.52 -45.87 14.94
CA ALA A 163 -27.71 -45.89 14.12
C ALA A 163 -28.97 -45.59 14.96
N PRO A 164 -29.91 -44.80 14.45
CA PRO A 164 -31.20 -44.64 15.14
C PRO A 164 -31.96 -45.96 15.05
N SER A 165 -32.39 -46.45 16.25
CA SER A 165 -33.21 -47.63 16.36
C SER A 165 -34.59 -47.40 15.75
N ASN A 166 -35.02 -48.35 14.99
CA ASN A 166 -36.31 -48.45 14.32
C ASN A 166 -37.49 -48.30 15.30
N ALA A 167 -38.41 -47.40 15.00
CA ALA A 167 -39.76 -47.43 15.52
C ALA A 167 -40.63 -48.33 14.59
N PRO A 168 -41.62 -49.07 15.15
CA PRO A 168 -42.33 -50.08 14.42
C PRO A 168 -43.38 -49.52 13.46
N THR A 169 -43.39 -50.14 12.29
CA THR A 169 -44.40 -50.03 11.25
C THR A 169 -45.73 -50.55 11.76
N THR A 170 -46.79 -49.73 11.73
CA THR A 170 -48.16 -50.22 11.68
C THR A 170 -48.73 -49.88 10.31
N ALA A 171 -49.02 -50.93 9.58
CA ALA A 171 -49.80 -50.91 8.36
C ALA A 171 -51.30 -50.80 8.72
N PRO A 172 -52.08 -50.16 7.91
CA PRO A 172 -53.53 -50.48 7.77
C PRO A 172 -53.77 -51.17 6.43
N THR A 173 -54.48 -52.23 6.58
CA THR A 173 -55.06 -53.13 5.60
C THR A 173 -56.24 -52.46 4.90
N ASP A 174 -56.32 -52.69 3.56
CA ASP A 174 -57.51 -53.12 2.82
C ASP A 174 -58.74 -52.22 2.68
N GLY A 175 -59.29 -52.25 1.49
CA GLY A 175 -60.65 -51.81 1.15
C GLY A 175 -60.73 -51.11 -0.18
N GLY A 176 -60.78 -51.67 -1.32
CA GLY A 176 -61.80 -52.43 -1.96
C GLY A 176 -62.67 -51.55 -2.89
N ARG A 177 -62.60 -51.85 -4.16
CA ARG A 177 -63.72 -51.93 -5.11
C ARG A 177 -64.42 -50.60 -5.57
N LYS A 178 -64.26 -50.14 -6.74
CA LYS A 178 -65.04 -50.44 -7.98
C LYS A 178 -64.45 -49.65 -9.14
#